data_276cc7f11aee3111c28d899cd67ad56b
#
_entry.id   276cc7f11aee3111c28d899cd67ad56b
#
_cell.length_a   1.000
_cell.length_b   1.000
_cell.length_c   1.000
_cell.angle_alpha   90.00
_cell.angle_beta   90.00
_cell.angle_gamma   90.00
#
_symmetry.space_group_name_H-M   'P 1'
#
loop_
_entity.id
_entity.type
_entity.pdbx_description
1 polymer ?
#
loop_
_entity_poly.entity_id
_entity_poly.type
_entity_poly.pdbx_seq_one_letter_code
_entity_poly.pdbx_strand_id
1 'polypeptide(L)'
;DNGVNIKDDKVKNLVILAYDKVTFIQELGRKRFNILNAPIINLYIPMLSVKSFNTLLHRQGKKFNDLDLYKDNIAAFKRKYNDNTNYPKDLFHLNKDMEYTVNLLGYARLFNDNTFCKDIKNKLYNDEFAYIKEQLSWLGLEDTFDKNNLIEDVVDIEDIERLEDFLERIVGQRLYEEEQQKLSDLIVGELITIKTSKDYRTKKLRPSTMENIIRDDLNLSYAISKTKKEGKGINRGKRYIIVTKIN
;
A
#
# COMPACT_ATOMS: atom_id res chain seq x y z
N ASP A 1 5.13 12.75 14.23
CA ASP A 1 4.52 13.19 12.98
C ASP A 1 3.72 14.46 13.26
N ASN A 2 4.21 15.62 12.82
CA ASN A 2 3.57 16.91 13.06
C ASN A 2 2.42 17.11 12.05
N GLY A 3 1.33 16.39 12.27
CA GLY A 3 0.14 16.48 11.41
C GLY A 3 -0.39 17.90 11.35
N VAL A 4 -0.63 18.40 10.15
CA VAL A 4 -1.23 19.72 9.92
C VAL A 4 -2.69 19.69 10.38
N ASN A 5 -3.07 20.62 11.26
CA ASN A 5 -4.46 20.83 11.62
C ASN A 5 -5.17 21.63 10.51
N ILE A 6 -6.27 21.10 10.00
CA ILE A 6 -7.09 21.76 8.99
C ILE A 6 -8.12 22.64 9.72
N LYS A 7 -7.91 23.96 9.66
CA LYS A 7 -8.79 24.97 10.31
C LYS A 7 -9.69 25.70 9.31
N ASP A 8 -9.51 25.47 8.00
CA ASP A 8 -10.29 26.16 6.96
C ASP A 8 -11.73 25.63 6.92
N ASP A 9 -12.69 26.49 7.25
CA ASP A 9 -14.12 26.17 7.29
C ASP A 9 -14.72 25.94 5.89
N LYS A 10 -13.99 26.26 4.81
CA LYS A 10 -14.38 25.96 3.43
C LYS A 10 -14.17 24.50 3.06
N VAL A 11 -13.36 23.76 3.81
CA VAL A 11 -13.13 22.32 3.58
C VAL A 11 -14.36 21.56 4.04
N LYS A 12 -15.15 21.09 3.08
CA LYS A 12 -16.38 20.29 3.31
C LYS A 12 -16.21 18.82 2.97
N ASN A 13 -15.16 18.46 2.28
CA ASN A 13 -14.90 17.08 1.84
C ASN A 13 -13.63 16.57 2.50
N LEU A 14 -13.72 15.45 3.19
CA LEU A 14 -12.60 14.72 3.79
C LEU A 14 -12.49 13.35 3.15
N VAL A 15 -11.31 13.01 2.65
CA VAL A 15 -10.99 11.68 2.17
C VAL A 15 -10.01 11.07 3.16
N ILE A 16 -10.42 10.00 3.85
CA ILE A 16 -9.58 9.27 4.79
C ILE A 16 -9.26 7.92 4.21
N LEU A 17 -7.99 7.68 4.00
CA LEU A 17 -7.50 6.46 3.37
C LEU A 17 -6.86 5.46 4.37
N ALA A 18 -6.99 5.64 5.67
CA ALA A 18 -6.44 4.75 6.69
C ALA A 18 -7.18 3.40 6.72
N TYR A 19 -6.44 2.30 6.87
CA TYR A 19 -7.05 0.97 6.99
C TYR A 19 -7.27 0.53 8.44
N ASP A 20 -6.62 1.18 9.41
CA ASP A 20 -6.76 0.89 10.84
C ASP A 20 -7.50 2.01 11.57
N LYS A 21 -8.21 1.64 12.63
CA LYS A 21 -9.04 2.55 13.44
C LYS A 21 -8.26 3.72 14.02
N VAL A 22 -7.05 3.47 14.53
CA VAL A 22 -6.26 4.50 15.22
C VAL A 22 -5.86 5.61 14.25
N THR A 23 -5.31 5.23 13.10
CA THR A 23 -4.93 6.18 12.04
C THR A 23 -6.16 6.89 11.50
N PHE A 24 -7.27 6.16 11.29
CA PHE A 24 -8.54 6.73 10.81
C PHE A 24 -9.04 7.85 11.74
N ILE A 25 -9.14 7.59 13.03
CA ILE A 25 -9.61 8.58 14.01
C ILE A 25 -8.62 9.75 14.14
N GLN A 26 -7.31 9.50 14.07
CA GLN A 26 -6.30 10.54 14.08
C GLN A 26 -6.38 11.45 12.85
N GLU A 27 -6.59 10.90 11.66
CA GLU A 27 -6.77 11.68 10.43
C GLU A 27 -8.07 12.49 10.47
N LEU A 28 -9.17 11.90 10.91
CA LEU A 28 -10.43 12.59 11.10
C LEU A 28 -10.29 13.75 12.09
N GLY A 29 -9.61 13.52 13.21
CA GLY A 29 -9.37 14.52 14.26
C GLY A 29 -8.48 15.70 13.85
N ARG A 30 -7.83 15.65 12.66
CA ARG A 30 -7.06 16.79 12.13
C ARG A 30 -7.95 17.93 11.66
N LYS A 31 -9.18 17.65 11.26
CA LYS A 31 -10.16 18.69 10.95
C LYS A 31 -10.70 19.26 12.28
N ARG A 32 -10.44 20.53 12.51
CA ARG A 32 -10.89 21.27 13.70
C ARG A 32 -12.11 22.09 13.35
N PHE A 33 -13.13 22.02 14.21
CA PHE A 33 -14.37 22.77 14.09
C PHE A 33 -14.56 23.72 15.26
N ASN A 34 -15.25 24.79 15.01
CA ASN A 34 -15.92 25.51 16.08
C ASN A 34 -17.20 24.73 16.42
N ILE A 35 -17.29 24.20 17.66
CA ILE A 35 -18.42 23.38 18.10
C ILE A 35 -19.77 24.11 17.97
N LEU A 36 -19.76 25.45 18.07
CA LEU A 36 -20.97 26.26 17.95
C LEU A 36 -21.49 26.39 16.51
N ASN A 37 -20.64 26.17 15.50
CA ASN A 37 -20.96 26.31 14.08
C ASN A 37 -20.31 25.18 13.26
N ALA A 38 -20.45 23.94 13.71
CA ALA A 38 -19.87 22.80 13.00
C ALA A 38 -20.51 22.66 11.61
N PRO A 39 -19.75 22.80 10.52
CA PRO A 39 -20.27 22.61 9.17
C PRO A 39 -20.57 21.12 8.93
N ILE A 40 -21.51 20.85 8.04
CA ILE A 40 -21.71 19.50 7.50
C ILE A 40 -20.48 19.16 6.65
N ILE A 41 -19.90 17.98 6.91
CA ILE A 41 -18.73 17.46 6.18
C ILE A 41 -19.10 16.15 5.52
N ASN A 42 -18.75 16.05 4.25
CA ASN A 42 -18.77 14.79 3.53
C ASN A 42 -17.49 14.01 3.84
N LEU A 43 -17.64 12.83 4.39
CA LEU A 43 -16.54 11.92 4.68
C LEU A 43 -16.53 10.81 3.64
N TYR A 44 -15.44 10.72 2.91
CA TYR A 44 -15.20 9.65 1.94
C TYR A 44 -14.26 8.62 2.55
N ILE A 45 -14.72 7.40 2.64
CA ILE A 45 -13.99 6.25 3.17
C ILE A 45 -13.81 5.18 2.08
N PRO A 46 -12.70 4.42 2.08
CA PRO A 46 -12.43 3.47 1.02
C PRO A 46 -13.20 2.17 1.20
N MET A 47 -13.58 1.60 0.12
CA MET A 47 -13.93 0.19 0.03
C MET A 47 -12.66 -0.61 -0.27
N LEU A 48 -12.24 -1.48 0.66
CA LEU A 48 -11.11 -2.38 0.45
C LEU A 48 -11.61 -3.81 0.24
N SER A 49 -10.99 -4.49 -0.71
CA SER A 49 -11.31 -5.87 -1.07
C SER A 49 -10.50 -6.90 -0.28
N VAL A 50 -10.86 -8.18 -0.42
CA VAL A 50 -10.06 -9.32 0.08
C VAL A 50 -8.62 -9.25 -0.43
N LYS A 51 -8.39 -8.85 -1.71
CA LYS A 51 -7.05 -8.68 -2.30
C LYS A 51 -6.23 -7.64 -1.54
N SER A 52 -6.84 -6.50 -1.17
CA SER A 52 -6.18 -5.45 -0.40
C SER A 52 -5.70 -5.98 0.96
N PHE A 53 -6.56 -6.71 1.68
CA PHE A 53 -6.20 -7.30 2.97
C PHE A 53 -5.16 -8.42 2.85
N ASN A 54 -5.18 -9.22 1.78
CA ASN A 54 -4.11 -10.18 1.50
C ASN A 54 -2.75 -9.50 1.37
N THR A 55 -2.68 -8.37 0.66
CA THR A 55 -1.43 -7.62 0.51
C THR A 55 -0.96 -7.02 1.83
N LEU A 56 -1.88 -6.47 2.65
CA LEU A 56 -1.55 -5.99 4.00
C LEU A 56 -0.98 -7.12 4.87
N LEU A 57 -1.64 -8.28 4.88
CA LEU A 57 -1.20 -9.46 5.64
C LEU A 57 0.15 -9.98 5.16
N HIS A 58 0.40 -9.97 3.85
CA HIS A 58 1.71 -10.36 3.30
C HIS A 58 2.84 -9.43 3.79
N ARG A 59 2.62 -8.11 3.79
CA ARG A 59 3.57 -7.14 4.33
C ARG A 59 3.84 -7.33 5.82
N GLN A 60 2.77 -7.58 6.57
CA GLN A 60 2.89 -7.87 8.00
C GLN A 60 3.64 -9.18 8.24
N GLY A 61 3.40 -10.21 7.41
CA GLY A 61 4.12 -11.49 7.44
C GLY A 61 5.64 -11.32 7.28
N LYS A 62 6.09 -10.43 6.39
CA LYS A 62 7.53 -10.11 6.26
C LYS A 62 8.12 -9.55 7.55
N LYS A 63 7.37 -8.68 8.25
CA LYS A 63 7.79 -8.11 9.53
C LYS A 63 7.85 -9.16 10.64
N PHE A 64 6.93 -10.13 10.66
CA PHE A 64 7.01 -11.28 11.57
C PHE A 64 8.21 -12.16 11.26
N ASN A 65 8.49 -12.44 9.99
CA ASN A 65 9.70 -13.17 9.59
C ASN A 65 11.00 -12.47 10.04
N ASP A 66 11.02 -11.13 10.05
CA ASP A 66 12.15 -10.36 10.58
C ASP A 66 12.29 -10.50 12.10
N LEU A 67 11.18 -10.54 12.82
CA LEU A 67 11.18 -10.79 14.27
C LEU A 67 11.67 -12.21 14.60
N ASP A 68 11.20 -13.21 13.84
CA ASP A 68 11.64 -14.59 14.00
C ASP A 68 13.13 -14.71 13.66
N LEU A 69 13.58 -14.12 12.55
CA LEU A 69 15.00 -14.09 12.18
C LEU A 69 15.86 -13.41 13.26
N TYR A 70 15.40 -12.31 13.84
CA TYR A 70 16.10 -11.64 14.93
C TYR A 70 16.22 -12.54 16.18
N LYS A 71 15.12 -13.22 16.53
CA LYS A 71 15.05 -14.12 17.69
C LYS A 71 15.92 -15.35 17.52
N ASP A 72 15.82 -16.00 16.35
CA ASP A 72 16.42 -17.32 16.11
C ASP A 72 17.86 -17.22 15.61
N ASN A 73 18.20 -16.15 14.86
CA ASN A 73 19.53 -15.96 14.29
C ASN A 73 19.89 -14.46 14.13
N ILE A 74 20.28 -13.84 15.23
CA ILE A 74 20.66 -12.41 15.26
C ILE A 74 21.81 -12.07 14.30
N ALA A 75 22.73 -13.01 14.06
CA ALA A 75 23.85 -12.82 13.13
C ALA A 75 23.36 -12.74 11.68
N ALA A 76 22.38 -13.56 11.30
CA ALA A 76 21.74 -13.48 9.98
C ALA A 76 20.90 -12.21 9.85
N PHE A 77 20.17 -11.81 10.90
CA PHE A 77 19.43 -10.55 10.92
C PHE A 77 20.38 -9.34 10.73
N LYS A 78 21.48 -9.29 11.48
CA LYS A 78 22.50 -8.22 11.34
C LYS A 78 23.10 -8.20 9.93
N ARG A 79 23.36 -9.34 9.31
CA ARG A 79 23.85 -9.41 7.90
C ARG A 79 22.83 -8.92 6.90
N LYS A 80 21.53 -9.22 7.11
CA LYS A 80 20.44 -8.74 6.24
C LYS A 80 20.35 -7.21 6.24
N TYR A 81 20.65 -6.57 7.36
CA TYR A 81 20.54 -5.13 7.58
C TYR A 81 21.89 -4.45 7.89
N ASN A 82 22.99 -4.92 7.23
CA ASN A 82 24.34 -4.47 7.55
C ASN A 82 24.58 -2.98 7.27
N ASP A 83 23.84 -2.35 6.37
CA ASP A 83 23.90 -0.88 6.11
C ASP A 83 23.14 -0.07 7.17
N ASN A 84 22.44 -0.69 8.09
CA ASN A 84 21.67 -0.06 9.17
C ASN A 84 20.64 0.99 8.72
N THR A 85 20.27 1.01 7.43
CA THR A 85 19.37 2.04 6.87
C THR A 85 17.98 1.52 6.56
N ASN A 86 17.84 0.25 6.17
CA ASN A 86 16.61 -0.34 5.62
C ASN A 86 15.89 -1.31 6.56
N TYR A 87 16.30 -1.40 7.83
CA TYR A 87 15.59 -2.25 8.80
C TYR A 87 14.21 -1.68 9.15
N PRO A 88 13.24 -2.50 9.58
CA PRO A 88 11.91 -2.04 9.99
C PRO A 88 11.99 -1.23 11.30
N LYS A 89 12.11 0.10 11.17
CA LYS A 89 12.30 1.06 12.29
C LYS A 89 11.11 1.15 13.25
N ASP A 90 9.95 0.69 12.80
CA ASP A 90 8.75 0.55 13.63
C ASP A 90 8.84 -0.64 14.60
N LEU A 91 9.63 -1.68 14.25
CA LEU A 91 9.80 -2.89 15.05
C LEU A 91 11.13 -2.98 15.79
N PHE A 92 12.15 -2.28 15.34
CA PHE A 92 13.48 -2.34 15.93
C PHE A 92 14.03 -0.95 16.16
N HIS A 93 14.71 -0.80 17.29
CA HIS A 93 15.57 0.34 17.57
C HIS A 93 17.02 -0.08 17.44
N LEU A 94 17.84 0.78 16.86
CA LEU A 94 19.29 0.64 16.81
C LEU A 94 19.89 1.59 17.83
N ASN A 95 20.63 1.07 18.82
CA ASN A 95 21.30 1.87 19.83
C ASN A 95 22.63 2.43 19.31
N LYS A 96 23.33 3.22 20.14
CA LYS A 96 24.62 3.83 19.80
C LYS A 96 25.74 2.79 19.60
N ASP A 97 25.61 1.63 20.21
CA ASP A 97 26.56 0.51 20.12
C ASP A 97 26.27 -0.41 18.93
N MET A 98 25.40 0.03 18.01
CA MET A 98 24.98 -0.71 16.83
C MET A 98 24.29 -2.04 17.17
N GLU A 99 23.56 -2.07 18.27
CA GLU A 99 22.75 -3.20 18.68
C GLU A 99 21.27 -2.94 18.41
N TYR A 100 20.60 -3.97 17.88
CA TYR A 100 19.16 -3.94 17.64
C TYR A 100 18.41 -4.39 18.88
N THR A 101 17.35 -3.67 19.22
CA THR A 101 16.39 -4.05 20.27
C THR A 101 14.97 -3.98 19.71
N VAL A 102 14.10 -4.92 20.13
CA VAL A 102 12.71 -4.95 19.67
C VAL A 102 11.92 -3.81 20.31
N ASN A 103 11.20 -3.06 19.48
CA ASN A 103 10.23 -2.08 19.92
C ASN A 103 8.92 -2.82 20.31
N LEU A 104 8.67 -3.00 21.59
CA LEU A 104 7.51 -3.73 22.09
C LEU A 104 6.17 -3.09 21.69
N LEU A 105 6.11 -1.75 21.61
CA LEU A 105 4.91 -1.05 21.15
C LEU A 105 4.67 -1.29 19.65
N GLY A 106 5.73 -1.27 18.84
CA GLY A 106 5.67 -1.60 17.43
C GLY A 106 5.25 -3.05 17.21
N TYR A 107 5.77 -3.97 18.01
CA TYR A 107 5.35 -5.39 18.00
C TYR A 107 3.86 -5.56 18.33
N ALA A 108 3.41 -4.96 19.44
CA ALA A 108 2.01 -5.04 19.85
C ALA A 108 1.07 -4.46 18.78
N ARG A 109 1.46 -3.34 18.16
CA ARG A 109 0.71 -2.74 17.06
C ARG A 109 0.65 -3.66 15.86
N LEU A 110 1.78 -4.22 15.41
CA LEU A 110 1.83 -5.18 14.32
C LEU A 110 0.92 -6.39 14.57
N PHE A 111 0.93 -6.92 15.79
CA PHE A 111 0.09 -8.06 16.16
C PHE A 111 -1.41 -7.72 16.08
N ASN A 112 -1.81 -6.57 16.63
CA ASN A 112 -3.18 -6.10 16.60
C ASN A 112 -3.66 -5.83 15.17
N ASP A 113 -2.83 -5.15 14.35
CA ASP A 113 -3.13 -4.86 12.95
C ASP A 113 -3.27 -6.15 12.13
N ASN A 114 -2.44 -7.16 12.41
CA ASN A 114 -2.53 -8.47 11.73
C ASN A 114 -3.81 -9.22 12.08
N THR A 115 -4.19 -9.21 13.36
CA THR A 115 -5.43 -9.81 13.83
C THR A 115 -6.63 -9.13 13.18
N PHE A 116 -6.66 -7.79 13.21
CA PHE A 116 -7.69 -7.00 12.55
C PHE A 116 -7.80 -7.31 11.06
N CYS A 117 -6.68 -7.31 10.32
CA CYS A 117 -6.69 -7.62 8.89
C CYS A 117 -7.22 -9.03 8.58
N LYS A 118 -6.90 -10.03 9.42
CA LYS A 118 -7.45 -11.38 9.30
C LYS A 118 -8.96 -11.42 9.53
N ASP A 119 -9.43 -10.75 10.55
CA ASP A 119 -10.85 -10.71 10.91
C ASP A 119 -11.69 -10.04 9.82
N ILE A 120 -11.25 -8.86 9.34
CA ILE A 120 -11.94 -8.17 8.24
C ILE A 120 -11.89 -8.99 6.95
N LYS A 121 -10.75 -9.57 6.60
CA LYS A 121 -10.65 -10.47 5.44
C LYS A 121 -11.68 -11.60 5.52
N ASN A 122 -11.83 -12.23 6.67
CA ASN A 122 -12.79 -13.32 6.86
C ASN A 122 -14.25 -12.82 6.74
N LYS A 123 -14.56 -11.63 7.28
CA LYS A 123 -15.87 -10.99 7.10
C LYS A 123 -16.17 -10.68 5.63
N LEU A 124 -15.18 -10.23 4.86
CA LEU A 124 -15.31 -9.87 3.45
C LEU A 124 -15.64 -11.06 2.53
N TYR A 125 -15.37 -12.30 2.92
CA TYR A 125 -15.82 -13.48 2.16
C TYR A 125 -17.34 -13.67 2.20
N ASN A 126 -18.01 -13.14 3.23
CA ASN A 126 -19.46 -13.26 3.42
C ASN A 126 -20.20 -11.95 3.10
N ASP A 127 -19.55 -10.82 3.21
CA ASP A 127 -20.12 -9.49 3.00
C ASP A 127 -19.06 -8.56 2.41
N GLU A 128 -19.18 -8.24 1.13
CA GLU A 128 -18.24 -7.35 0.41
C GLU A 128 -18.15 -5.95 1.02
N PHE A 129 -19.15 -5.52 1.79
CA PHE A 129 -19.20 -4.23 2.48
C PHE A 129 -18.74 -4.29 3.93
N ALA A 130 -18.27 -5.44 4.40
CA ALA A 130 -17.89 -5.63 5.81
C ALA A 130 -16.87 -4.59 6.29
N TYR A 131 -15.92 -4.19 5.43
CA TYR A 131 -14.93 -3.19 5.81
C TYR A 131 -15.52 -1.77 5.90
N ILE A 132 -16.46 -1.41 5.03
CA ILE A 132 -17.17 -0.11 5.13
C ILE A 132 -17.98 -0.07 6.42
N LYS A 133 -18.74 -1.11 6.72
CA LYS A 133 -19.52 -1.23 7.95
C LYS A 133 -18.64 -1.14 9.19
N GLU A 134 -17.47 -1.77 9.16
CA GLU A 134 -16.47 -1.66 10.23
C GLU A 134 -16.00 -0.21 10.43
N GLN A 135 -15.70 0.52 9.34
CA GLN A 135 -15.32 1.94 9.43
C GLN A 135 -16.46 2.81 9.98
N LEU A 136 -17.71 2.55 9.57
CA LEU A 136 -18.88 3.25 10.12
C LEU A 136 -19.06 2.95 11.61
N SER A 137 -18.80 1.72 12.06
CA SER A 137 -18.86 1.36 13.48
C SER A 137 -17.85 2.13 14.33
N TRP A 138 -16.68 2.50 13.78
CA TRP A 138 -15.72 3.33 14.50
C TRP A 138 -16.24 4.73 14.83
N LEU A 139 -17.27 5.17 14.09
CA LEU A 139 -17.95 6.45 14.24
C LEU A 139 -19.29 6.33 14.97
N GLY A 140 -19.71 5.11 15.33
CA GLY A 140 -21.07 4.87 15.87
C GLY A 140 -22.16 5.08 14.82
N LEU A 141 -21.85 4.82 13.54
CA LEU A 141 -22.74 5.02 12.39
C LEU A 141 -23.00 3.69 11.63
N GLU A 142 -22.88 2.55 12.29
CA GLU A 142 -23.01 1.22 11.68
C GLU A 142 -24.37 1.01 11.00
N ASP A 143 -25.43 1.57 11.55
CA ASP A 143 -26.80 1.46 11.03
C ASP A 143 -27.10 2.40 9.85
N THR A 144 -26.15 3.26 9.48
CA THR A 144 -26.32 4.25 8.40
C THR A 144 -25.80 3.77 7.04
N PHE A 145 -25.33 2.53 6.97
CA PHE A 145 -24.82 1.98 5.71
C PHE A 145 -25.95 1.92 4.66
N ASP A 146 -25.73 2.58 3.53
CA ASP A 146 -26.61 2.54 2.35
C ASP A 146 -25.76 2.35 1.09
N LYS A 147 -26.10 1.31 0.31
CA LYS A 147 -25.44 1.04 -0.99
C LYS A 147 -25.56 2.20 -1.98
N ASN A 148 -26.64 2.98 -1.90
CA ASN A 148 -26.84 4.14 -2.79
C ASN A 148 -25.82 5.26 -2.55
N ASN A 149 -25.12 5.23 -1.41
CA ASN A 149 -24.03 6.17 -1.10
C ASN A 149 -22.66 5.69 -1.60
N LEU A 150 -22.59 4.53 -2.25
CA LEU A 150 -21.37 4.08 -2.89
C LEU A 150 -21.09 4.99 -4.09
N ILE A 151 -19.93 5.60 -4.09
CA ILE A 151 -19.39 6.27 -5.24
C ILE A 151 -18.62 5.21 -6.01
N GLU A 152 -19.27 4.66 -7.01
CA GLU A 152 -18.56 3.93 -8.03
C GLU A 152 -17.84 4.98 -8.86
N ASP A 153 -16.50 4.94 -8.88
CA ASP A 153 -15.77 5.63 -9.93
C ASP A 153 -16.27 5.03 -11.25
N VAL A 154 -17.15 5.76 -11.92
CA VAL A 154 -17.50 5.49 -13.31
C VAL A 154 -16.31 5.98 -14.17
N VAL A 155 -15.14 5.43 -13.90
CA VAL A 155 -14.15 5.29 -14.93
C VAL A 155 -14.67 4.13 -15.78
N ASP A 156 -14.94 4.38 -17.04
CA ASP A 156 -15.31 3.32 -17.99
C ASP A 156 -14.33 2.16 -17.81
N ILE A 157 -14.76 1.14 -17.04
CA ILE A 157 -13.93 -0.01 -16.65
C ILE A 157 -13.60 -0.86 -17.90
N GLU A 158 -14.27 -0.59 -19.02
CA GLU A 158 -14.05 -1.30 -20.27
C GLU A 158 -12.64 -1.17 -20.85
N ASP A 159 -11.84 -0.15 -20.43
CA ASP A 159 -10.51 0.10 -20.97
C ASP A 159 -9.35 0.09 -19.96
N ILE A 160 -9.59 -0.14 -18.66
CA ILE A 160 -8.49 -0.24 -17.70
C ILE A 160 -7.99 -1.68 -17.62
N GLU A 161 -6.99 -1.97 -18.42
CA GLU A 161 -6.22 -3.21 -18.32
C GLU A 161 -5.67 -3.36 -16.90
N ARG A 162 -5.99 -4.48 -16.21
CA ARG A 162 -5.48 -4.76 -14.86
C ARG A 162 -3.98 -5.00 -14.91
N LEU A 163 -3.28 -4.64 -13.84
CA LEU A 163 -1.83 -4.84 -13.77
C LEU A 163 -1.42 -6.30 -14.04
N GLU A 164 -2.16 -7.27 -13.51
CA GLU A 164 -1.84 -8.69 -13.72
C GLU A 164 -2.02 -9.11 -15.18
N ASP A 165 -3.11 -8.70 -15.83
CA ASP A 165 -3.38 -8.98 -17.24
C ASP A 165 -2.31 -8.32 -18.13
N PHE A 166 -1.93 -7.07 -17.80
CA PHE A 166 -0.85 -6.38 -18.48
C PHE A 166 0.47 -7.13 -18.33
N LEU A 167 0.84 -7.53 -17.10
CA LEU A 167 2.06 -8.27 -16.82
C LEU A 167 2.10 -9.59 -17.59
N GLU A 168 1.02 -10.37 -17.61
CA GLU A 168 0.96 -11.61 -18.37
C GLU A 168 1.15 -11.41 -19.87
N ARG A 169 0.51 -10.36 -20.42
CA ARG A 169 0.62 -10.03 -21.83
C ARG A 169 2.03 -9.63 -22.26
N ILE A 170 2.77 -8.92 -21.40
CA ILE A 170 4.11 -8.37 -21.72
C ILE A 170 5.27 -9.29 -21.35
N VAL A 171 5.02 -10.46 -20.76
CA VAL A 171 6.09 -11.43 -20.42
C VAL A 171 6.95 -11.74 -21.65
N GLY A 172 8.25 -11.60 -21.52
CA GLY A 172 9.23 -11.85 -22.58
C GLY A 172 9.33 -10.76 -23.65
N GLN A 173 8.47 -9.77 -23.64
CA GLN A 173 8.50 -8.67 -24.62
C GLN A 173 9.48 -7.57 -24.20
N ARG A 174 9.95 -6.80 -25.21
CA ARG A 174 10.77 -5.60 -24.98
C ARG A 174 9.88 -4.40 -24.77
N LEU A 175 9.81 -3.91 -23.54
CA LEU A 175 9.04 -2.73 -23.20
C LEU A 175 9.89 -1.48 -23.42
N TYR A 176 9.46 -0.62 -24.32
CA TYR A 176 10.03 0.70 -24.55
C TYR A 176 9.39 1.75 -23.65
N GLU A 177 9.68 3.01 -23.86
CA GLU A 177 9.36 4.08 -22.92
C GLU A 177 7.87 4.21 -22.58
N GLU A 178 7.00 4.13 -23.60
CA GLU A 178 5.54 4.25 -23.44
C GLU A 178 4.98 3.10 -22.60
N GLU A 179 5.38 1.86 -22.91
CA GLU A 179 4.94 0.67 -22.18
C GLU A 179 5.51 0.62 -20.77
N GLN A 180 6.73 1.12 -20.57
CA GLN A 180 7.29 1.27 -19.22
C GLN A 180 6.54 2.32 -18.42
N GLN A 181 6.08 3.40 -19.04
CA GLN A 181 5.24 4.40 -18.37
C GLN A 181 3.91 3.77 -17.99
N LYS A 182 3.24 3.07 -18.92
CA LYS A 182 1.98 2.37 -18.64
C LYS A 182 2.12 1.37 -17.49
N LEU A 183 3.20 0.57 -17.47
CA LEU A 183 3.49 -0.34 -16.36
C LEU A 183 3.67 0.42 -15.04
N SER A 184 4.39 1.53 -15.06
CA SER A 184 4.58 2.38 -13.88
C SER A 184 3.24 2.91 -13.35
N ASP A 185 2.36 3.37 -14.24
CA ASP A 185 1.06 3.94 -13.88
C ASP A 185 0.11 2.88 -13.31
N LEU A 186 0.09 1.68 -13.89
CA LEU A 186 -0.67 0.54 -13.37
C LEU A 186 -0.18 0.11 -11.98
N ILE A 187 1.14 0.06 -11.76
CA ILE A 187 1.72 -0.24 -10.44
C ILE A 187 1.30 0.82 -9.42
N VAL A 188 1.36 2.10 -9.78
CA VAL A 188 0.95 3.20 -8.89
C VAL A 188 -0.54 3.12 -8.60
N GLY A 189 -1.38 2.82 -9.59
CA GLY A 189 -2.81 2.60 -9.41
C GLY A 189 -3.11 1.48 -8.41
N GLU A 190 -2.45 0.32 -8.54
CA GLU A 190 -2.59 -0.77 -7.57
C GLU A 190 -2.13 -0.38 -6.15
N LEU A 191 -1.03 0.39 -6.05
CA LEU A 191 -0.53 0.86 -4.76
C LEU A 191 -1.48 1.87 -4.09
N ILE A 192 -2.13 2.73 -4.84
CA ILE A 192 -3.16 3.64 -4.35
C ILE A 192 -4.35 2.83 -3.81
N THR A 193 -4.78 1.82 -4.55
CA THR A 193 -5.87 0.93 -4.14
C THR A 193 -5.55 0.17 -2.86
N ILE A 194 -4.29 -0.23 -2.65
CA ILE A 194 -3.83 -1.00 -1.49
C ILE A 194 -3.40 -0.10 -0.33
N LYS A 195 -3.33 1.21 -0.55
CA LYS A 195 -2.89 2.23 0.41
C LYS A 195 -1.52 1.97 1.03
N THR A 196 -0.52 2.25 0.25
CA THR A 196 0.81 2.42 0.81
C THR A 196 0.99 3.87 1.23
N SER A 197 1.48 4.11 2.44
CA SER A 197 1.86 5.43 2.94
C SER A 197 3.04 6.08 2.19
N LYS A 198 3.52 5.45 1.14
CA LYS A 198 4.60 5.99 0.31
C LYS A 198 4.02 6.96 -0.72
N ASP A 199 4.41 8.21 -0.62
CA ASP A 199 4.11 9.26 -1.60
C ASP A 199 4.86 8.95 -2.92
N TYR A 200 4.22 8.17 -3.78
CA TYR A 200 4.70 7.95 -5.15
C TYR A 200 4.29 9.16 -5.99
N ARG A 201 5.08 10.23 -5.88
CA ARG A 201 4.95 11.37 -6.78
C ARG A 201 5.05 10.91 -8.22
N THR A 202 4.27 11.53 -9.09
CA THR A 202 4.02 11.33 -10.52
C THR A 202 5.22 11.12 -11.47
N LYS A 203 6.37 10.67 -10.96
CA LYS A 203 7.53 10.33 -11.79
C LYS A 203 7.52 8.85 -12.10
N LYS A 204 7.76 8.52 -13.37
CA LYS A 204 8.00 7.16 -13.85
C LYS A 204 8.92 6.40 -12.89
N LEU A 205 8.44 5.25 -12.43
CA LEU A 205 9.21 4.39 -11.55
C LEU A 205 10.43 3.80 -12.26
N ARG A 206 11.54 3.65 -11.54
CA ARG A 206 12.72 2.96 -12.07
C ARG A 206 12.44 1.45 -12.15
N PRO A 207 13.05 0.71 -13.11
CA PRO A 207 12.84 -0.73 -13.25
C PRO A 207 13.05 -1.53 -11.96
N SER A 208 14.09 -1.23 -11.20
CA SER A 208 14.34 -1.88 -9.90
C SER A 208 13.29 -1.54 -8.84
N THR A 209 12.74 -0.33 -8.89
CA THR A 209 11.65 0.07 -7.99
C THR A 209 10.36 -0.65 -8.37
N MET A 210 10.04 -0.74 -9.68
CA MET A 210 8.88 -1.49 -10.18
C MET A 210 8.98 -2.97 -9.77
N GLU A 211 10.15 -3.60 -9.95
CA GLU A 211 10.38 -5.00 -9.57
C GLU A 211 10.15 -5.22 -8.07
N ASN A 212 10.74 -4.37 -7.22
CA ASN A 212 10.56 -4.48 -5.77
C ASN A 212 9.09 -4.32 -5.36
N ILE A 213 8.37 -3.38 -5.96
CA ILE A 213 6.95 -3.19 -5.69
C ILE A 213 6.14 -4.42 -6.12
N ILE A 214 6.32 -4.87 -7.36
CA ILE A 214 5.60 -6.03 -7.90
C ILE A 214 5.83 -7.24 -7.01
N ARG A 215 7.08 -7.53 -6.65
CA ARG A 215 7.42 -8.70 -5.86
C ARG A 215 7.13 -8.52 -4.38
N ASP A 216 7.57 -7.39 -3.82
CA ASP A 216 7.63 -7.20 -2.38
C ASP A 216 6.37 -6.55 -1.81
N ASP A 217 5.73 -5.66 -2.54
CA ASP A 217 4.52 -4.97 -2.10
C ASP A 217 3.25 -5.64 -2.61
N LEU A 218 3.23 -6.09 -3.87
CA LEU A 218 2.06 -6.70 -4.50
C LEU A 218 2.05 -8.23 -4.45
N ASN A 219 3.17 -8.85 -4.04
CA ASN A 219 3.33 -10.32 -3.97
C ASN A 219 3.08 -11.03 -5.31
N LEU A 220 3.48 -10.39 -6.41
CA LEU A 220 3.38 -10.96 -7.75
C LEU A 220 4.73 -11.55 -8.19
N SER A 221 4.70 -12.75 -8.78
CA SER A 221 5.90 -13.52 -9.17
C SER A 221 6.48 -13.06 -10.51
N TYR A 222 6.94 -11.79 -10.59
CA TYR A 222 7.57 -11.26 -11.78
C TYR A 222 8.90 -10.57 -11.46
N ALA A 223 9.86 -10.68 -12.38
CA ALA A 223 11.13 -9.98 -12.35
C ALA A 223 11.23 -9.00 -13.53
N ILE A 224 11.95 -7.90 -13.32
CA ILE A 224 12.20 -6.89 -14.36
C ILE A 224 13.69 -6.81 -14.63
N SER A 225 14.08 -6.97 -15.90
CA SER A 225 15.48 -6.89 -16.30
C SER A 225 16.07 -5.50 -16.05
N LYS A 226 17.40 -5.43 -15.90
CA LYS A 226 18.09 -4.14 -16.02
C LYS A 226 17.82 -3.54 -17.40
N THR A 227 17.83 -2.20 -17.47
CA THR A 227 17.65 -1.47 -18.73
C THR A 227 18.72 -1.87 -19.74
N LYS A 228 18.29 -2.29 -20.92
CA LYS A 228 19.14 -2.63 -22.07
C LYS A 228 18.95 -1.61 -23.19
N LYS A 229 19.91 -1.54 -24.11
CA LYS A 229 19.85 -0.67 -25.30
C LYS A 229 19.65 -1.52 -26.54
N GLU A 230 18.71 -1.13 -27.40
CA GLU A 230 18.46 -1.84 -28.66
C GLU A 230 19.61 -1.59 -29.66
N GLY A 231 20.15 -2.67 -30.16
CA GLY A 231 21.31 -2.62 -31.08
C GLY A 231 20.97 -2.53 -32.57
N LYS A 232 19.78 -3.01 -32.98
CA LYS A 232 19.39 -3.17 -34.39
C LYS A 232 17.92 -2.80 -34.63
N GLY A 233 17.56 -2.57 -35.91
CA GLY A 233 16.18 -2.33 -36.33
C GLY A 233 15.67 -0.91 -36.05
N ILE A 234 14.36 -0.72 -36.21
CA ILE A 234 13.65 0.57 -36.09
C ILE A 234 13.84 1.22 -34.73
N ASN A 235 14.01 0.43 -33.68
CA ASN A 235 14.17 0.90 -32.29
C ASN A 235 15.65 1.01 -31.89
N ARG A 236 16.61 0.98 -32.85
CA ARG A 236 18.04 1.11 -32.56
C ARG A 236 18.32 2.33 -31.69
N GLY A 237 19.06 2.11 -30.60
CA GLY A 237 19.43 3.16 -29.66
C GLY A 237 18.39 3.40 -28.53
N LYS A 238 17.15 2.97 -28.67
CA LYS A 238 16.15 3.07 -27.61
C LYS A 238 16.47 2.13 -26.44
N ARG A 239 16.06 2.53 -25.26
CA ARG A 239 16.21 1.72 -24.04
C ARG A 239 14.95 0.87 -23.80
N TYR A 240 15.15 -0.38 -23.39
CA TYR A 240 14.04 -1.29 -23.06
C TYR A 240 14.33 -2.10 -21.81
N ILE A 241 13.29 -2.65 -21.22
CA ILE A 241 13.30 -3.66 -20.16
C ILE A 241 12.53 -4.89 -20.63
N ILE A 242 12.69 -6.00 -19.93
CA ILE A 242 11.93 -7.23 -20.18
C ILE A 242 11.35 -7.68 -18.83
N VAL A 243 10.07 -8.04 -18.84
CA VAL A 243 9.39 -8.66 -17.69
C VAL A 243 9.42 -10.17 -17.89
N THR A 244 9.75 -10.91 -16.83
CA THR A 244 9.78 -12.37 -16.81
C THR A 244 8.97 -12.90 -15.63
N LYS A 245 8.22 -13.99 -15.83
CA LYS A 245 7.50 -14.67 -14.74
C LYS A 245 8.50 -15.52 -13.98
N ILE A 246 8.45 -15.47 -12.65
CA ILE A 246 9.26 -16.30 -11.74
C ILE A 246 8.39 -17.49 -11.34
N ASN A 247 8.89 -18.71 -11.57
CA ASN A 247 8.23 -19.95 -11.15
C ASN A 247 8.50 -20.24 -9.65
#